data_e0354965bd80195a9554e6c41dfe35f8
#
_entry.id   e0354965bd80195a9554e6c41dfe35f8
#
_cell.length_a   1.000
_cell.length_b   1.000
_cell.length_c   1.000
_cell.angle_alpha   90.00
_cell.angle_beta   90.00
_cell.angle_gamma   90.00
#
_symmetry.space_group_name_H-M   'P 1'
#
loop_
_entity.id
_entity.type
_entity.pdbx_description
1 polymer ?
#
loop_
_entity_poly.entity_id
_entity_poly.type
_entity_poly.pdbx_seq_one_letter_code
_entity_poly.pdbx_strand_id
1 'polypeptide(L)'
;MAAVGLLVLLGTLCAAILIGSPSWRSAALPFAFSPKPVHTTVESEVFGSLQVESPDSPPKALVFVAAGPDDAVERNAYAEALVHAGAVTVTIDLKEVRARLAAAPREDSCHYVSDNLKDAAQAVQRKLGLKAYLFPVVAGIGEGAPFAFIALAQAPDNTLAGAVTLGFDTRLRADRPYCPGPNMKAIGDGTYQFDNVTPLPGAWRVIASPIEQERIDAFQHPFADAQVVVASSDEREAAFVAAALEIGSRGSHGVDDFPVSVIRPKGEARALAVILSGDGGWRDIDKSIGEWLAYRGVAVVGIDSLRYFWSERDPKQIAADVEAILAHYGREFGTTRYALVGYSFGADVLPFVWPNLSNPVKDRVVLMSLLGLSTTADFEITIGGFLGGASAKDRPIAPALGGLPLAKTQCFYGSDEAADRETSCTAPEMKGAELIERPGGHHFDGNYDALAARILERLTGSGT
;
A
#
# COMPACT_ATOMS: atom_id res chain seq x y z
N MET A 1 -80.01 6.75 33.59
CA MET A 1 -79.59 7.95 32.83
C MET A 1 -78.64 8.73 33.74
N ALA A 2 -77.44 8.42 33.80
CA ALA A 2 -76.38 9.18 34.47
C ALA A 2 -75.01 8.62 34.02
N ALA A 3 -74.37 9.30 33.11
CA ALA A 3 -72.98 9.10 32.81
C ALA A 3 -72.54 10.06 31.68
N VAL A 4 -72.56 11.35 31.95
CA VAL A 4 -71.78 12.36 31.14
C VAL A 4 -71.50 13.50 32.13
N GLY A 5 -70.31 13.48 32.73
CA GLY A 5 -69.96 14.55 33.67
C GLY A 5 -68.58 14.41 34.34
N LEU A 6 -67.64 13.60 33.80
CA LEU A 6 -66.36 13.45 34.48
C LEU A 6 -65.17 13.35 33.49
N LEU A 7 -65.16 14.19 32.46
CA LEU A 7 -64.07 14.17 31.46
C LEU A 7 -63.61 15.61 31.04
N VAL A 8 -63.91 16.65 31.80
CA VAL A 8 -63.51 18.04 31.49
C VAL A 8 -62.59 18.66 32.57
N LEU A 9 -62.25 17.93 33.65
CA LEU A 9 -61.41 18.48 34.75
C LEU A 9 -59.97 17.95 34.81
N LEU A 10 -59.51 17.17 33.83
CA LEU A 10 -58.14 16.67 33.77
C LEU A 10 -57.30 17.33 32.62
N GLY A 11 -57.90 18.26 31.87
CA GLY A 11 -57.25 18.91 30.74
C GLY A 11 -56.56 20.26 31.06
N THR A 12 -56.72 20.79 32.24
CA THR A 12 -56.23 22.15 32.58
C THR A 12 -55.08 22.21 33.61
N LEU A 13 -54.59 21.06 34.06
CA LEU A 13 -53.44 21.05 35.02
C LEU A 13 -52.10 20.68 34.39
N CYS A 14 -52.04 20.40 33.10
CA CYS A 14 -50.77 20.13 32.40
C CYS A 14 -50.17 21.33 31.61
N ALA A 15 -50.82 22.46 31.62
CA ALA A 15 -50.38 23.65 30.87
C ALA A 15 -49.64 24.71 31.71
N ALA A 16 -49.42 24.47 33.02
CA ALA A 16 -48.79 25.45 33.92
C ALA A 16 -47.40 25.10 34.45
N ILE A 17 -46.76 24.01 33.93
CA ILE A 17 -45.40 23.61 34.37
C ILE A 17 -44.35 23.74 33.28
N LEU A 18 -44.64 24.43 32.17
CA LEU A 18 -43.68 24.62 31.08
C LEU A 18 -43.20 26.09 30.88
N ILE A 19 -43.39 26.95 31.86
CA ILE A 19 -42.84 28.32 31.85
C ILE A 19 -41.93 28.48 33.06
N GLY A 20 -40.72 27.96 32.96
CA GLY A 20 -39.72 28.11 34.02
C GLY A 20 -38.49 27.22 33.90
N SER A 21 -38.07 26.88 32.67
CA SER A 21 -36.72 26.30 32.49
C SER A 21 -35.72 27.44 32.40
N PRO A 22 -34.65 27.41 33.26
CA PRO A 22 -33.54 28.34 33.08
C PRO A 22 -32.90 28.04 31.72
N SER A 23 -32.74 29.10 30.91
CA SER A 23 -31.91 29.05 29.70
C SER A 23 -30.56 28.51 30.05
N TRP A 24 -30.29 27.27 29.73
CA TRP A 24 -28.93 26.75 29.58
C TRP A 24 -28.36 27.49 28.37
N ARG A 25 -27.82 28.67 28.61
CA ARG A 25 -26.84 29.23 27.72
C ARG A 25 -25.73 28.22 27.68
N SER A 26 -25.58 27.54 26.55
CA SER A 26 -24.32 26.86 26.20
C SER A 26 -23.23 27.91 26.41
N ALA A 27 -22.55 27.83 27.55
CA ALA A 27 -21.25 28.43 27.69
C ALA A 27 -20.38 27.72 26.66
N ALA A 28 -20.23 28.35 25.50
CA ALA A 28 -19.16 27.98 24.58
C ALA A 28 -17.90 28.04 25.43
N LEU A 29 -17.31 26.85 25.64
CA LEU A 29 -16.01 26.73 26.30
C LEU A 29 -15.04 27.54 25.45
N PRO A 30 -14.37 28.58 25.98
CA PRO A 30 -13.51 29.47 25.20
C PRO A 30 -12.10 28.89 25.07
N PHE A 31 -11.96 27.60 24.79
CA PHE A 31 -10.73 26.97 24.39
C PHE A 31 -11.06 25.82 23.44
N ALA A 32 -11.41 26.18 22.20
CA ALA A 32 -11.04 25.30 21.11
C ALA A 32 -9.50 25.30 21.11
N PHE A 33 -8.89 24.30 21.75
CA PHE A 33 -7.53 23.91 21.41
C PHE A 33 -7.61 23.54 19.93
N SER A 34 -7.18 24.45 19.06
CA SER A 34 -6.72 24.04 17.75
C SER A 34 -5.42 23.29 18.02
N PRO A 35 -5.42 21.98 17.88
CA PRO A 35 -4.22 21.22 18.07
C PRO A 35 -3.16 21.83 17.12
N LYS A 36 -1.90 21.91 17.53
CA LYS A 36 -0.84 22.43 16.67
C LYS A 36 -0.32 21.27 15.83
N PRO A 37 -0.13 21.47 14.52
CA PRO A 37 0.48 20.46 13.67
C PRO A 37 1.78 19.94 14.30
N VAL A 38 1.98 18.63 14.25
CA VAL A 38 3.23 18.02 14.74
C VAL A 38 4.29 18.24 13.67
N HIS A 39 5.35 18.99 14.02
CA HIS A 39 6.52 19.17 13.17
C HIS A 39 7.62 18.21 13.61
N THR A 40 8.18 17.47 12.67
CA THR A 40 9.32 16.57 12.90
C THR A 40 10.18 16.47 11.66
N THR A 41 11.35 15.82 11.77
CA THR A 41 12.24 15.56 10.64
C THR A 41 12.51 14.08 10.51
N VAL A 42 12.69 13.60 9.27
CA VAL A 42 13.12 12.24 8.97
C VAL A 42 14.31 12.32 8.04
N GLU A 43 15.38 11.61 8.37
CA GLU A 43 16.56 11.55 7.51
C GLU A 43 16.38 10.52 6.40
N SER A 44 16.79 10.88 5.20
CA SER A 44 16.79 10.02 4.01
C SER A 44 18.13 10.17 3.29
N GLU A 45 18.68 9.08 2.82
CA GLU A 45 19.93 9.07 2.08
C GLU A 45 19.83 9.95 0.81
N VAL A 46 18.75 9.79 0.06
CA VAL A 46 18.52 10.50 -1.22
C VAL A 46 17.87 11.86 -1.02
N PHE A 47 16.91 11.98 -0.09
CA PHE A 47 16.13 13.22 0.06
C PHE A 47 16.66 14.16 1.15
N GLY A 48 17.68 13.74 1.92
CA GLY A 48 18.25 14.54 3.01
C GLY A 48 17.33 14.60 4.24
N SER A 49 17.35 15.72 4.93
CA SER A 49 16.52 15.95 6.11
C SER A 49 15.13 16.42 5.71
N LEU A 50 14.20 15.50 5.61
CA LEU A 50 12.81 15.73 5.22
C LEU A 50 12.04 16.41 6.35
N GLN A 51 11.42 17.55 6.05
CA GLN A 51 10.50 18.23 6.98
C GLN A 51 9.13 17.57 6.89
N VAL A 52 8.61 17.16 8.03
CA VAL A 52 7.33 16.44 8.14
C VAL A 52 6.36 17.24 8.98
N GLU A 53 5.18 17.49 8.44
CA GLU A 53 4.08 18.13 9.14
C GLU A 53 2.86 17.21 9.15
N SER A 54 2.25 17.06 10.32
CA SER A 54 1.10 16.15 10.51
C SER A 54 -0.05 16.89 11.14
N PRO A 55 -1.28 16.68 10.67
CA PRO A 55 -2.48 17.21 11.34
C PRO A 55 -2.66 16.53 12.71
N ASP A 56 -3.41 17.16 13.60
CA ASP A 56 -3.71 16.63 14.92
C ASP A 56 -4.83 15.57 14.94
N SER A 57 -5.52 15.42 13.82
CA SER A 57 -6.51 14.36 13.59
C SER A 57 -5.87 13.20 12.84
N PRO A 58 -6.46 11.99 12.88
CA PRO A 58 -5.98 10.88 12.06
C PRO A 58 -5.85 11.31 10.60
N PRO A 59 -4.67 11.17 9.98
CA PRO A 59 -4.42 11.68 8.64
C PRO A 59 -5.19 10.87 7.59
N LYS A 60 -5.63 11.57 6.54
CA LYS A 60 -6.37 11.00 5.39
C LYS A 60 -5.44 10.58 4.24
N ALA A 61 -4.25 11.18 4.17
CA ALA A 61 -3.26 10.96 3.12
C ALA A 61 -1.86 11.26 3.64
N LEU A 62 -0.85 10.71 2.97
CA LEU A 62 0.56 11.07 3.10
C LEU A 62 1.02 11.64 1.75
N VAL A 63 1.48 12.89 1.74
CA VAL A 63 1.82 13.62 0.52
C VAL A 63 3.25 14.14 0.57
N PHE A 64 4.09 13.69 -0.36
CA PHE A 64 5.43 14.24 -0.59
C PHE A 64 5.33 15.38 -1.58
N VAL A 65 5.66 16.59 -1.18
CA VAL A 65 5.57 17.79 -2.01
C VAL A 65 6.97 18.20 -2.47
N ALA A 66 7.26 18.00 -3.75
CA ALA A 66 8.55 18.27 -4.37
C ALA A 66 8.54 19.57 -5.17
N ALA A 67 9.57 20.38 -5.02
CA ALA A 67 9.77 21.59 -5.85
C ALA A 67 11.25 21.94 -5.98
N GLY A 68 11.56 22.73 -7.02
CA GLY A 68 12.84 23.39 -7.16
C GLY A 68 12.99 24.58 -6.19
N PRO A 69 14.19 25.22 -6.16
CA PRO A 69 14.43 26.35 -5.26
C PRO A 69 13.56 27.58 -5.60
N ASP A 70 13.20 27.76 -6.87
CA ASP A 70 12.41 28.91 -7.33
C ASP A 70 10.93 28.79 -6.88
N ASP A 71 10.45 27.55 -6.70
CA ASP A 71 9.07 27.25 -6.30
C ASP A 71 8.94 26.90 -4.80
N ALA A 72 9.99 27.11 -4.00
CA ALA A 72 10.03 26.70 -2.60
C ALA A 72 8.97 27.37 -1.72
N VAL A 73 8.64 28.63 -1.98
CA VAL A 73 7.62 29.38 -1.26
C VAL A 73 6.23 28.81 -1.57
N GLU A 74 5.95 28.55 -2.84
CA GLU A 74 4.68 27.95 -3.28
C GLU A 74 4.54 26.53 -2.73
N ARG A 75 5.58 25.69 -2.80
CA ARG A 75 5.63 24.37 -2.17
C ARG A 75 5.18 24.39 -0.70
N ASN A 76 5.75 25.32 0.08
CA ASN A 76 5.45 25.40 1.51
C ASN A 76 3.99 25.83 1.75
N ALA A 77 3.45 26.76 0.97
CA ALA A 77 2.04 27.15 1.07
C ALA A 77 1.10 25.97 0.76
N TYR A 78 1.37 25.21 -0.29
CA TYR A 78 0.58 24.02 -0.62
C TYR A 78 0.72 22.89 0.40
N ALA A 79 1.93 22.71 0.99
CA ALA A 79 2.12 21.76 2.08
C ALA A 79 1.29 22.14 3.31
N GLU A 80 1.26 23.42 3.69
CA GLU A 80 0.44 23.92 4.78
C GLU A 80 -1.07 23.71 4.50
N ALA A 81 -1.53 24.03 3.30
CA ALA A 81 -2.93 23.81 2.89
C ALA A 81 -3.32 22.33 2.96
N LEU A 82 -2.44 21.41 2.57
CA LEU A 82 -2.63 19.96 2.68
C LEU A 82 -2.74 19.51 4.14
N VAL A 83 -1.91 20.03 5.05
CA VAL A 83 -1.99 19.73 6.49
C VAL A 83 -3.33 20.19 7.06
N HIS A 84 -3.77 21.41 6.74
CA HIS A 84 -5.09 21.92 7.14
C HIS A 84 -6.24 21.06 6.60
N ALA A 85 -6.08 20.47 5.43
CA ALA A 85 -7.06 19.57 4.82
C ALA A 85 -7.01 18.13 5.40
N GLY A 86 -6.05 17.83 6.27
CA GLY A 86 -5.91 16.56 6.98
C GLY A 86 -4.91 15.58 6.38
N ALA A 87 -3.92 16.03 5.62
CA ALA A 87 -2.82 15.20 5.15
C ALA A 87 -1.57 15.35 6.04
N VAL A 88 -0.78 14.28 6.13
CA VAL A 88 0.63 14.40 6.49
C VAL A 88 1.38 14.90 5.25
N THR A 89 2.22 15.91 5.41
CA THR A 89 3.05 16.43 4.33
C THR A 89 4.54 16.21 4.62
N VAL A 90 5.28 15.95 3.56
CA VAL A 90 6.74 15.80 3.56
C VAL A 90 7.29 16.65 2.44
N THR A 91 8.11 17.64 2.76
CA THR A 91 8.67 18.53 1.73
C THR A 91 9.99 18.00 1.20
N ILE A 92 10.13 18.00 -0.14
CA ILE A 92 11.35 17.60 -0.87
C ILE A 92 11.94 18.82 -1.57
N ASP A 93 13.24 19.08 -1.33
CA ASP A 93 14.03 20.09 -2.05
C ASP A 93 14.81 19.41 -3.19
N LEU A 94 14.42 19.66 -4.44
CA LEU A 94 15.08 19.05 -5.60
C LEU A 94 16.52 19.50 -5.80
N LYS A 95 16.93 20.64 -5.26
CA LYS A 95 18.34 21.04 -5.28
C LYS A 95 19.18 20.07 -4.43
N GLU A 96 18.70 19.73 -3.25
CA GLU A 96 19.37 18.77 -2.36
C GLU A 96 19.35 17.36 -2.96
N VAL A 97 18.20 16.90 -3.47
CA VAL A 97 18.08 15.59 -4.14
C VAL A 97 19.10 15.45 -5.25
N ARG A 98 19.19 16.42 -6.16
CA ARG A 98 20.18 16.39 -7.26
C ARG A 98 21.61 16.34 -6.76
N ALA A 99 21.94 17.11 -5.73
CA ALA A 99 23.28 17.12 -5.17
C ALA A 99 23.67 15.75 -4.58
N ARG A 100 22.75 15.11 -3.86
CA ARG A 100 22.96 13.78 -3.27
C ARG A 100 23.04 12.68 -4.32
N LEU A 101 22.15 12.66 -5.30
CA LEU A 101 22.17 11.71 -6.40
C LEU A 101 23.44 11.82 -7.25
N ALA A 102 23.94 13.05 -7.49
CA ALA A 102 25.18 13.25 -8.22
C ALA A 102 26.43 12.82 -7.43
N ALA A 103 26.37 12.85 -6.10
CA ALA A 103 27.44 12.40 -5.22
C ALA A 103 27.45 10.88 -4.98
N ALA A 104 26.36 10.19 -5.26
CA ALA A 104 26.23 8.75 -5.09
C ALA A 104 27.19 7.98 -6.02
N PRO A 105 27.66 6.77 -5.64
CA PRO A 105 28.51 5.95 -6.51
C PRO A 105 27.89 5.76 -7.89
N ARG A 106 28.75 5.79 -8.93
CA ARG A 106 28.32 5.66 -10.34
C ARG A 106 28.28 4.20 -10.79
N GLU A 107 27.75 3.33 -9.97
CA GLU A 107 27.58 1.91 -10.30
C GLU A 107 26.43 1.73 -11.31
N ASP A 108 25.40 2.56 -11.20
CA ASP A 108 24.23 2.53 -12.07
C ASP A 108 24.29 3.61 -13.16
N SER A 109 23.78 3.29 -14.34
CA SER A 109 23.69 4.20 -15.48
C SER A 109 22.54 5.22 -15.34
N CYS A 110 21.64 5.04 -14.36
CA CYS A 110 20.46 5.88 -14.15
C CYS A 110 20.05 5.97 -12.67
N HIS A 111 19.14 6.88 -12.35
CA HIS A 111 18.57 7.04 -11.02
C HIS A 111 17.27 6.28 -10.87
N TYR A 112 17.08 5.68 -9.68
CA TYR A 112 15.82 5.08 -9.24
C TYR A 112 15.43 5.65 -7.88
N VAL A 113 14.29 6.34 -7.80
CA VAL A 113 13.87 7.07 -6.58
C VAL A 113 12.60 6.52 -5.93
N SER A 114 11.91 5.61 -6.59
CA SER A 114 10.64 5.07 -6.10
C SER A 114 10.80 4.31 -4.78
N ASP A 115 11.83 3.45 -4.64
CA ASP A 115 12.09 2.74 -3.39
C ASP A 115 12.51 3.69 -2.26
N ASN A 116 13.31 4.72 -2.58
CA ASN A 116 13.67 5.73 -1.58
C ASN A 116 12.45 6.51 -1.07
N LEU A 117 11.44 6.77 -1.93
CA LEU A 117 10.17 7.37 -1.52
C LEU A 117 9.35 6.43 -0.63
N LYS A 118 9.30 5.14 -0.97
CA LYS A 118 8.64 4.12 -0.15
C LYS A 118 9.29 4.04 1.24
N ASP A 119 10.61 3.97 1.31
CA ASP A 119 11.36 3.87 2.56
C ASP A 119 11.19 5.13 3.41
N ALA A 120 11.24 6.31 2.79
CA ALA A 120 10.95 7.57 3.47
C ALA A 120 9.51 7.61 4.00
N ALA A 121 8.54 7.12 3.22
CA ALA A 121 7.13 7.05 3.64
C ALA A 121 6.94 6.13 4.85
N GLN A 122 7.59 4.98 4.87
CA GLN A 122 7.57 4.07 6.01
C GLN A 122 8.21 4.71 7.25
N ALA A 123 9.38 5.33 7.09
CA ALA A 123 10.08 6.00 8.18
C ALA A 123 9.24 7.15 8.79
N VAL A 124 8.61 7.97 7.95
CA VAL A 124 7.71 9.06 8.39
C VAL A 124 6.54 8.49 9.19
N GLN A 125 5.85 7.50 8.65
CA GLN A 125 4.66 6.92 9.28
C GLN A 125 4.98 6.22 10.60
N ARG A 126 6.12 5.52 10.68
CA ARG A 126 6.61 4.91 11.93
C ARG A 126 6.96 5.97 12.96
N LYS A 127 7.65 7.05 12.54
CA LYS A 127 7.99 8.16 13.45
C LYS A 127 6.76 8.86 14.02
N LEU A 128 5.71 8.99 13.20
CA LEU A 128 4.42 9.57 13.64
C LEU A 128 3.55 8.56 14.40
N GLY A 129 3.90 7.28 14.45
CA GLY A 129 3.14 6.23 15.13
C GLY A 129 1.78 5.95 14.48
N LEU A 130 1.67 6.12 13.16
CA LEU A 130 0.42 5.86 12.44
C LEU A 130 0.04 4.39 12.56
N LYS A 131 -1.23 4.12 12.85
CA LYS A 131 -1.76 2.75 13.06
C LYS A 131 -2.18 2.04 11.77
N ALA A 132 -2.35 2.79 10.68
CA ALA A 132 -2.65 2.28 9.36
C ALA A 132 -1.62 2.82 8.36
N TYR A 133 -1.19 2.00 7.41
CA TYR A 133 -0.30 2.43 6.34
C TYR A 133 -1.06 3.24 5.29
N LEU A 134 -0.52 4.40 4.95
CA LEU A 134 -1.01 5.25 3.87
C LEU A 134 -0.04 5.15 2.70
N PHE A 135 -0.53 4.77 1.51
CA PHE A 135 0.29 4.84 0.31
C PHE A 135 0.63 6.30 0.01
N PRO A 136 1.92 6.62 -0.21
CA PRO A 136 2.33 8.00 -0.46
C PRO A 136 1.82 8.51 -1.80
N VAL A 137 1.37 9.76 -1.82
CA VAL A 137 1.15 10.55 -3.02
C VAL A 137 2.39 11.40 -3.25
N VAL A 138 2.89 11.44 -4.49
CA VAL A 138 3.98 12.35 -4.85
C VAL A 138 3.39 13.55 -5.59
N ALA A 139 3.52 14.71 -4.99
CA ALA A 139 3.01 15.97 -5.52
C ALA A 139 4.19 16.85 -5.97
N GLY A 140 4.12 17.42 -7.17
CA GLY A 140 5.20 18.22 -7.73
C GLY A 140 4.71 19.57 -8.25
N ILE A 141 5.48 20.63 -7.94
CA ILE A 141 5.20 22.01 -8.33
C ILE A 141 6.37 22.51 -9.17
N GLY A 142 6.10 23.14 -10.32
CA GLY A 142 7.10 23.66 -11.23
C GLY A 142 8.12 22.59 -11.64
N GLU A 143 9.39 22.75 -11.28
CA GLU A 143 10.44 21.73 -11.51
C GLU A 143 10.14 20.40 -10.81
N GLY A 144 9.32 20.40 -9.75
CA GLY A 144 8.86 19.19 -9.06
C GLY A 144 7.85 18.36 -9.85
N ALA A 145 7.12 18.95 -10.78
CA ALA A 145 6.07 18.25 -11.51
C ALA A 145 6.59 17.10 -12.39
N PRO A 146 7.64 17.27 -13.25
CA PRO A 146 8.23 16.15 -13.95
C PRO A 146 8.87 15.12 -13.01
N PHE A 147 9.44 15.52 -11.88
CA PHE A 147 9.98 14.59 -10.89
C PHE A 147 8.89 13.69 -10.31
N ALA A 148 7.73 14.25 -9.92
CA ALA A 148 6.61 13.48 -9.37
C ALA A 148 6.04 12.48 -10.39
N PHE A 149 5.93 12.88 -11.67
CA PHE A 149 5.52 11.99 -12.75
C PHE A 149 6.51 10.83 -12.94
N ILE A 150 7.81 11.11 -12.97
CA ILE A 150 8.85 10.08 -13.15
C ILE A 150 8.89 9.14 -11.95
N ALA A 151 8.78 9.65 -10.73
CA ALA A 151 8.72 8.82 -9.53
C ALA A 151 7.54 7.84 -9.57
N LEU A 152 6.37 8.30 -10.04
CA LEU A 152 5.22 7.40 -10.27
C LEU A 152 5.51 6.39 -11.39
N ALA A 153 6.07 6.83 -12.52
CA ALA A 153 6.35 5.95 -13.65
C ALA A 153 7.41 4.87 -13.36
N GLN A 154 8.29 5.11 -12.39
CA GLN A 154 9.27 4.13 -11.91
C GLN A 154 8.69 3.14 -10.90
N ALA A 155 7.60 3.52 -10.22
CA ALA A 155 7.10 2.76 -9.10
C ALA A 155 6.53 1.40 -9.56
N PRO A 156 6.83 0.31 -8.86
CA PRO A 156 6.02 -0.90 -8.96
C PRO A 156 4.56 -0.61 -8.56
N ASP A 157 3.64 -1.42 -9.06
CA ASP A 157 2.23 -1.34 -8.64
C ASP A 157 2.10 -1.40 -7.11
N ASN A 158 1.13 -0.68 -6.57
CA ASN A 158 0.87 -0.62 -5.13
C ASN A 158 2.07 -0.12 -4.28
N THR A 159 2.92 0.72 -4.82
CA THR A 159 4.01 1.38 -4.09
C THR A 159 3.65 2.83 -3.77
N LEU A 160 3.12 3.55 -4.75
CA LEU A 160 2.61 4.92 -4.62
C LEU A 160 1.11 4.94 -4.90
N ALA A 161 0.35 5.76 -4.17
CA ALA A 161 -1.06 5.98 -4.48
C ALA A 161 -1.25 6.67 -5.83
N GLY A 162 -0.32 7.54 -6.20
CA GLY A 162 -0.32 8.26 -7.45
C GLY A 162 0.50 9.54 -7.39
N ALA A 163 0.33 10.40 -8.41
CA ALA A 163 0.99 11.69 -8.49
C ALA A 163 0.02 12.84 -8.75
N VAL A 164 0.36 14.02 -8.23
CA VAL A 164 -0.30 15.30 -8.55
C VAL A 164 0.75 16.27 -9.06
N THR A 165 0.51 16.90 -10.20
CA THR A 165 1.49 17.81 -10.83
C THR A 165 0.86 19.16 -11.14
N LEU A 166 1.58 20.22 -10.80
CA LEU A 166 1.25 21.61 -11.13
C LEU A 166 2.41 22.24 -11.93
N GLY A 167 2.12 22.81 -13.08
CA GLY A 167 3.15 23.35 -13.98
C GLY A 167 3.93 22.25 -14.69
N PHE A 168 3.26 21.17 -15.11
CA PHE A 168 3.89 20.00 -15.71
C PHE A 168 4.61 20.30 -17.04
N ASP A 169 5.84 19.83 -17.14
CA ASP A 169 6.66 19.82 -18.34
C ASP A 169 7.33 18.42 -18.49
N THR A 170 7.74 18.07 -19.69
CA THR A 170 8.44 16.82 -19.99
C THR A 170 9.97 16.94 -19.85
N ARG A 171 10.46 18.00 -19.24
CA ARG A 171 11.89 18.28 -19.03
C ARG A 171 12.23 18.18 -17.56
N LEU A 172 13.33 17.48 -17.26
CA LEU A 172 13.85 17.33 -15.89
C LEU A 172 15.36 17.58 -15.87
N ARG A 173 15.85 18.33 -14.90
CA ARG A 173 17.28 18.49 -14.61
C ARG A 173 17.82 17.30 -13.83
N ALA A 174 18.86 16.65 -14.37
CA ALA A 174 19.56 15.53 -13.73
C ALA A 174 20.96 15.35 -14.31
N ASP A 175 21.87 14.74 -13.56
CA ASP A 175 23.20 14.34 -14.04
C ASP A 175 23.16 13.01 -14.83
N ARG A 176 22.15 12.17 -14.58
CA ARG A 176 21.87 10.91 -15.25
C ARG A 176 20.35 10.75 -15.48
N PRO A 177 19.94 9.93 -16.46
CA PRO A 177 18.50 9.66 -16.65
C PRO A 177 17.90 8.91 -15.45
N TYR A 178 16.60 8.88 -15.37
CA TYR A 178 15.85 8.05 -14.42
C TYR A 178 15.35 6.80 -15.14
N CYS A 179 15.47 5.61 -14.51
CA CYS A 179 14.98 4.34 -15.06
C CYS A 179 14.65 3.29 -13.96
N PRO A 180 13.79 2.28 -14.19
CA PRO A 180 12.94 2.19 -15.37
C PRO A 180 11.97 3.37 -15.43
N GLY A 181 11.30 3.58 -16.55
CA GLY A 181 10.35 4.68 -16.69
C GLY A 181 10.33 5.23 -18.12
N PRO A 182 10.05 6.54 -18.27
CA PRO A 182 10.02 7.17 -19.57
C PRO A 182 11.39 7.14 -20.26
N ASN A 183 11.36 7.05 -21.59
CA ASN A 183 12.58 7.14 -22.38
C ASN A 183 13.12 8.57 -22.31
N MET A 184 14.27 8.75 -21.66
CA MET A 184 14.87 10.05 -21.41
C MET A 184 16.03 10.34 -22.36
N LYS A 185 15.98 11.49 -23.04
CA LYS A 185 17.03 11.98 -23.95
C LYS A 185 17.67 13.23 -23.38
N ALA A 186 18.99 13.26 -23.29
CA ALA A 186 19.72 14.46 -22.93
C ALA A 186 19.57 15.54 -24.02
N ILE A 187 19.17 16.75 -23.62
CA ILE A 187 18.99 17.91 -24.52
C ILE A 187 20.00 19.04 -24.27
N GLY A 188 20.97 18.83 -23.38
CA GLY A 188 22.01 19.79 -22.99
C GLY A 188 21.81 20.36 -21.60
N ASP A 189 22.82 21.00 -21.04
CA ASP A 189 22.81 21.71 -19.74
C ASP A 189 22.32 20.89 -18.56
N GLY A 190 22.62 19.57 -18.53
CA GLY A 190 22.13 18.67 -17.49
C GLY A 190 20.61 18.50 -17.47
N THR A 191 19.97 18.70 -18.63
CA THR A 191 18.53 18.53 -18.79
C THR A 191 18.21 17.33 -19.67
N TYR A 192 17.25 16.54 -19.24
CA TYR A 192 16.64 15.45 -19.99
C TYR A 192 15.23 15.80 -20.39
N GLN A 193 14.85 15.43 -21.61
CA GLN A 193 13.48 15.42 -22.08
C GLN A 193 13.00 13.99 -22.18
N PHE A 194 11.76 13.72 -21.77
CA PHE A 194 11.18 12.39 -21.80
C PHE A 194 9.87 12.32 -22.59
N ASP A 195 9.59 11.14 -23.09
CA ASP A 195 8.34 10.80 -23.74
C ASP A 195 7.38 10.20 -22.70
N ASN A 196 6.10 10.03 -23.07
CA ASN A 196 5.12 9.37 -22.22
C ASN A 196 5.46 7.87 -22.03
N VAL A 197 5.00 7.34 -20.91
CA VAL A 197 5.09 5.92 -20.55
C VAL A 197 3.70 5.38 -20.31
N THR A 198 3.42 4.20 -20.85
CA THR A 198 2.17 3.48 -20.59
C THR A 198 2.50 2.02 -20.22
N PRO A 199 1.80 1.44 -19.23
CA PRO A 199 0.86 2.04 -18.28
C PRO A 199 1.56 2.81 -17.13
N LEU A 200 0.84 3.68 -16.41
CA LEU A 200 1.26 4.19 -15.12
C LEU A 200 0.72 3.26 -14.01
N PRO A 201 1.51 3.01 -12.96
CA PRO A 201 1.11 2.09 -11.87
C PRO A 201 0.13 2.70 -10.86
N GLY A 202 -0.25 3.97 -11.03
CA GLY A 202 -1.16 4.69 -10.14
C GLY A 202 -1.84 5.87 -10.81
N ALA A 203 -2.72 6.53 -10.07
CA ALA A 203 -3.46 7.70 -10.55
C ALA A 203 -2.54 8.90 -10.81
N TRP A 204 -2.81 9.66 -11.86
CA TRP A 204 -2.12 10.91 -12.14
C TRP A 204 -3.11 12.05 -12.34
N ARG A 205 -2.97 13.13 -11.56
CA ARG A 205 -3.76 14.36 -11.71
C ARG A 205 -2.86 15.51 -12.09
N VAL A 206 -3.20 16.18 -13.18
CA VAL A 206 -2.45 17.34 -13.68
C VAL A 206 -3.27 18.59 -13.47
N ILE A 207 -2.82 19.46 -12.59
CA ILE A 207 -3.45 20.77 -12.42
C ILE A 207 -2.87 21.71 -13.47
N ALA A 208 -3.72 22.16 -14.38
CA ALA A 208 -3.33 22.96 -15.54
C ALA A 208 -4.12 24.25 -15.63
N SER A 209 -3.51 25.29 -16.16
CA SER A 209 -4.22 26.47 -16.63
C SER A 209 -4.93 26.17 -17.94
N PRO A 210 -5.95 26.96 -18.34
CA PRO A 210 -6.63 26.79 -19.62
C PRO A 210 -5.68 26.87 -20.85
N ILE A 211 -4.58 27.59 -20.72
CA ILE A 211 -3.57 27.73 -21.80
C ILE A 211 -2.72 26.45 -21.96
N GLU A 212 -2.49 25.72 -20.87
CA GLU A 212 -1.66 24.50 -20.87
C GLU A 212 -2.46 23.25 -21.24
N GLN A 213 -3.79 23.29 -21.14
CA GLN A 213 -4.67 22.16 -21.25
C GLN A 213 -4.42 21.32 -22.52
N GLU A 214 -4.44 21.94 -23.69
CA GLU A 214 -4.31 21.22 -24.97
C GLU A 214 -3.00 20.43 -25.07
N ARG A 215 -1.90 21.03 -24.63
CA ARG A 215 -0.58 20.37 -24.62
C ARG A 215 -0.54 19.19 -23.66
N ILE A 216 -1.15 19.32 -22.50
CA ILE A 216 -1.17 18.31 -21.46
C ILE A 216 -2.14 17.18 -21.83
N ASP A 217 -3.32 17.49 -22.40
CA ASP A 217 -4.28 16.52 -22.88
C ASP A 217 -3.65 15.59 -23.93
N ALA A 218 -2.85 16.12 -24.85
CA ALA A 218 -2.16 15.32 -25.85
C ALA A 218 -1.15 14.36 -25.23
N PHE A 219 -0.45 14.76 -24.16
CA PHE A 219 0.51 13.91 -23.45
C PHE A 219 -0.17 12.86 -22.57
N GLN A 220 -1.26 13.21 -21.85
CA GLN A 220 -1.87 12.33 -20.86
C GLN A 220 -2.82 11.29 -21.46
N HIS A 221 -3.32 11.50 -22.68
CA HIS A 221 -4.33 10.66 -23.33
C HIS A 221 -4.09 9.14 -23.28
N PRO A 222 -2.83 8.63 -23.35
CA PRO A 222 -2.60 7.18 -23.29
C PRO A 222 -2.76 6.55 -21.89
N PHE A 223 -2.84 7.36 -20.82
CA PHE A 223 -2.85 6.83 -19.45
C PHE A 223 -4.28 6.59 -18.96
N ALA A 224 -4.56 5.39 -18.48
CA ALA A 224 -5.92 4.96 -18.12
C ALA A 224 -6.52 5.71 -16.92
N ASP A 225 -5.71 6.08 -15.92
CA ASP A 225 -6.13 6.84 -14.73
C ASP A 225 -5.40 8.18 -14.61
N ALA A 226 -5.28 8.89 -15.74
CA ALA A 226 -4.80 10.26 -15.77
C ALA A 226 -5.95 11.21 -16.04
N GLN A 227 -5.93 12.35 -15.35
CA GLN A 227 -6.96 13.40 -15.51
C GLN A 227 -6.30 14.77 -15.45
N VAL A 228 -6.67 15.63 -16.40
CA VAL A 228 -6.36 17.07 -16.37
C VAL A 228 -7.46 17.80 -15.62
N VAL A 229 -7.07 18.52 -14.58
CA VAL A 229 -7.93 19.39 -13.80
C VAL A 229 -7.59 20.82 -14.17
N VAL A 230 -8.47 21.45 -14.94
CA VAL A 230 -8.28 22.85 -15.35
C VAL A 230 -8.71 23.77 -14.23
N ALA A 231 -7.80 24.63 -13.79
CA ALA A 231 -8.03 25.57 -12.69
C ALA A 231 -7.45 26.96 -13.00
N SER A 232 -8.17 28.01 -12.65
CA SER A 232 -7.67 29.38 -12.65
C SER A 232 -6.64 29.58 -11.53
N SER A 233 -5.91 30.68 -11.54
CA SER A 233 -4.82 30.93 -10.58
C SER A 233 -5.28 30.93 -9.12
N ASP A 234 -6.50 31.34 -8.84
CA ASP A 234 -7.14 31.40 -7.52
C ASP A 234 -7.76 30.05 -7.09
N GLU A 235 -7.98 29.12 -8.03
CA GLU A 235 -8.53 27.80 -7.77
C GLU A 235 -7.45 26.70 -7.67
N ARG A 236 -6.21 26.97 -8.10
CA ARG A 236 -5.15 25.94 -8.22
C ARG A 236 -4.83 25.25 -6.90
N GLU A 237 -4.72 26.01 -5.81
CA GLU A 237 -4.43 25.43 -4.50
C GLU A 237 -5.51 24.45 -4.07
N ALA A 238 -6.77 24.86 -4.16
CA ALA A 238 -7.89 24.00 -3.80
C ALA A 238 -7.98 22.75 -4.69
N ALA A 239 -7.73 22.90 -6.00
CA ALA A 239 -7.72 21.78 -6.95
C ALA A 239 -6.58 20.80 -6.66
N PHE A 240 -5.38 21.30 -6.36
CA PHE A 240 -4.21 20.49 -6.01
C PHE A 240 -4.44 19.70 -4.71
N VAL A 241 -4.93 20.36 -3.65
CA VAL A 241 -5.25 19.75 -2.37
C VAL A 241 -6.33 18.67 -2.53
N ALA A 242 -7.41 18.99 -3.26
CA ALA A 242 -8.48 18.03 -3.51
C ALA A 242 -7.99 16.78 -4.28
N ALA A 243 -7.16 16.97 -5.31
CA ALA A 243 -6.57 15.87 -6.08
C ALA A 243 -5.66 14.98 -5.23
N ALA A 244 -4.82 15.57 -4.39
CA ALA A 244 -3.92 14.82 -3.52
C ALA A 244 -4.67 14.00 -2.47
N LEU A 245 -5.72 14.57 -1.87
CA LEU A 245 -6.57 13.85 -0.92
C LEU A 245 -7.40 12.76 -1.60
N GLU A 246 -7.94 13.02 -2.78
CA GLU A 246 -8.66 12.02 -3.58
C GLU A 246 -7.79 10.80 -3.83
N ILE A 247 -6.57 11.00 -4.36
CA ILE A 247 -5.63 9.92 -4.64
C ILE A 247 -5.22 9.21 -3.35
N GLY A 248 -4.84 9.96 -2.31
CA GLY A 248 -4.35 9.40 -1.05
C GLY A 248 -5.40 8.58 -0.29
N SER A 249 -6.69 8.89 -0.48
CA SER A 249 -7.79 8.15 0.14
C SER A 249 -8.19 6.87 -0.60
N ARG A 250 -7.83 6.72 -1.88
CA ARG A 250 -8.24 5.56 -2.71
C ARG A 250 -7.74 4.21 -2.19
N GLY A 251 -6.60 4.19 -1.51
CA GLY A 251 -6.00 2.98 -0.94
C GLY A 251 -6.69 2.46 0.33
N SER A 252 -7.71 3.16 0.87
CA SER A 252 -8.38 2.80 2.13
C SER A 252 -9.67 1.99 1.98
N HIS A 253 -10.08 1.64 0.76
CA HIS A 253 -11.33 0.94 0.49
C HIS A 253 -11.10 -0.53 0.12
N GLY A 254 -10.97 -1.39 1.15
CA GLY A 254 -11.15 -2.85 1.03
C GLY A 254 -12.57 -3.26 1.45
N VAL A 255 -13.05 -4.43 0.99
CA VAL A 255 -14.29 -5.01 1.50
C VAL A 255 -14.11 -5.24 3.01
N ASP A 256 -14.96 -4.63 3.84
CA ASP A 256 -14.96 -4.77 5.30
C ASP A 256 -13.61 -4.41 5.99
N ASP A 257 -12.93 -3.33 5.56
CA ASP A 257 -11.66 -2.83 6.12
C ASP A 257 -10.43 -3.74 5.92
N PHE A 258 -10.52 -4.84 5.17
CA PHE A 258 -9.34 -5.66 4.85
C PHE A 258 -8.57 -5.11 3.64
N PRO A 259 -7.23 -5.00 3.72
CA PRO A 259 -6.41 -4.58 2.60
C PRO A 259 -6.20 -5.76 1.62
N VAL A 260 -7.22 -6.04 0.80
CA VAL A 260 -7.19 -7.15 -0.15
C VAL A 260 -7.28 -6.69 -1.60
N SER A 261 -6.62 -7.45 -2.47
CA SER A 261 -6.74 -7.35 -3.93
C SER A 261 -7.45 -8.59 -4.47
N VAL A 262 -8.55 -8.40 -5.19
CA VAL A 262 -9.36 -9.50 -5.71
C VAL A 262 -9.18 -9.64 -7.21
N ILE A 263 -8.68 -10.78 -7.66
CA ILE A 263 -8.52 -11.09 -9.07
C ILE A 263 -9.51 -12.19 -9.46
N ARG A 264 -10.44 -11.81 -10.32
CA ARG A 264 -11.51 -12.70 -10.80
C ARG A 264 -11.05 -13.54 -11.97
N PRO A 265 -11.29 -14.86 -11.96
CA PRO A 265 -11.01 -15.69 -13.14
C PRO A 265 -12.00 -15.40 -14.26
N LYS A 266 -11.61 -15.75 -15.49
CA LYS A 266 -12.57 -15.80 -16.61
C LYS A 266 -13.42 -17.07 -16.46
N GLY A 267 -14.72 -16.91 -16.15
CA GLY A 267 -15.67 -18.02 -15.96
C GLY A 267 -15.75 -18.53 -14.52
N GLU A 268 -16.25 -19.76 -14.35
CA GLU A 268 -16.41 -20.37 -13.02
C GLU A 268 -15.08 -20.65 -12.34
N ALA A 269 -15.00 -20.34 -11.05
CA ALA A 269 -13.80 -20.58 -10.27
C ALA A 269 -13.64 -22.05 -9.90
N ARG A 270 -12.49 -22.63 -10.25
CA ARG A 270 -12.13 -24.02 -9.89
C ARG A 270 -11.71 -24.14 -8.41
N ALA A 271 -11.15 -23.06 -7.87
CA ALA A 271 -10.68 -22.96 -6.50
C ALA A 271 -10.54 -21.48 -6.12
N LEU A 272 -10.35 -21.21 -4.84
CA LEU A 272 -10.01 -19.91 -4.29
C LEU A 272 -8.62 -20.00 -3.64
N ALA A 273 -7.69 -19.18 -4.07
CA ALA A 273 -6.39 -18.99 -3.44
C ALA A 273 -6.40 -17.68 -2.63
N VAL A 274 -6.11 -17.77 -1.33
CA VAL A 274 -5.76 -16.62 -0.51
C VAL A 274 -4.25 -16.55 -0.45
N ILE A 275 -3.68 -15.43 -0.91
CA ILE A 275 -2.24 -15.21 -1.01
C ILE A 275 -1.86 -14.11 -0.01
N LEU A 276 -1.01 -14.42 0.97
CA LEU A 276 -0.38 -13.42 1.83
C LEU A 276 0.92 -12.97 1.17
N SER A 277 1.02 -11.68 0.88
CA SER A 277 2.19 -11.12 0.19
C SER A 277 3.42 -11.05 1.10
N GLY A 278 4.56 -10.72 0.52
CA GLY A 278 5.75 -10.30 1.26
C GLY A 278 5.54 -8.97 2.00
N ASP A 279 6.53 -8.55 2.75
CA ASP A 279 6.55 -7.31 3.53
C ASP A 279 6.50 -6.03 2.66
N GLY A 280 6.84 -6.15 1.38
CA GLY A 280 6.69 -5.09 0.37
C GLY A 280 5.25 -4.78 -0.04
N GLY A 281 4.26 -5.58 0.39
CA GLY A 281 2.85 -5.47 0.01
C GLY A 281 2.50 -6.24 -1.26
N TRP A 282 1.27 -6.07 -1.76
CA TRP A 282 0.74 -6.80 -2.91
C TRP A 282 1.31 -6.28 -4.23
N ARG A 283 2.47 -6.81 -4.65
CA ARG A 283 3.19 -6.41 -5.86
C ARG A 283 4.11 -7.53 -6.36
N ASP A 284 4.84 -7.29 -7.44
CA ASP A 284 5.89 -8.15 -7.97
C ASP A 284 5.49 -9.63 -8.08
N ILE A 285 6.17 -10.53 -7.35
CA ILE A 285 5.96 -11.98 -7.35
C ILE A 285 4.53 -12.36 -6.95
N ASP A 286 3.99 -11.76 -5.90
CA ASP A 286 2.66 -12.08 -5.37
C ASP A 286 1.57 -11.80 -6.40
N LYS A 287 1.63 -10.60 -6.99
CA LYS A 287 0.72 -10.15 -8.03
C LYS A 287 0.85 -10.99 -9.29
N SER A 288 2.08 -11.26 -9.74
CA SER A 288 2.36 -12.07 -10.94
C SER A 288 1.80 -13.48 -10.79
N ILE A 289 2.04 -14.14 -9.67
CA ILE A 289 1.47 -15.46 -9.37
C ILE A 289 -0.06 -15.40 -9.33
N GLY A 290 -0.62 -14.39 -8.67
CA GLY A 290 -2.06 -14.20 -8.55
C GLY A 290 -2.75 -14.02 -9.90
N GLU A 291 -2.22 -13.16 -10.76
CA GLU A 291 -2.74 -12.92 -12.13
C GLU A 291 -2.62 -14.16 -13.00
N TRP A 292 -1.50 -14.87 -12.92
CA TRP A 292 -1.29 -16.11 -13.67
C TRP A 292 -2.28 -17.22 -13.28
N LEU A 293 -2.54 -17.40 -11.97
CA LEU A 293 -3.53 -18.34 -11.44
C LEU A 293 -4.94 -17.96 -11.86
N ALA A 294 -5.29 -16.67 -11.76
CA ALA A 294 -6.62 -16.18 -12.13
C ALA A 294 -6.91 -16.37 -13.63
N TYR A 295 -5.92 -16.12 -14.49
CA TYR A 295 -6.04 -16.39 -15.93
C TYR A 295 -6.39 -17.88 -16.21
N ARG A 296 -6.04 -18.79 -15.30
CA ARG A 296 -6.27 -20.25 -15.42
C ARG A 296 -7.42 -20.77 -14.58
N GLY A 297 -8.31 -19.90 -14.14
CA GLY A 297 -9.58 -20.28 -13.51
C GLY A 297 -9.51 -20.45 -11.99
N VAL A 298 -8.51 -19.92 -11.32
CA VAL A 298 -8.46 -19.84 -9.86
C VAL A 298 -8.89 -18.43 -9.44
N ALA A 299 -9.87 -18.29 -8.56
CA ALA A 299 -10.16 -17.01 -7.93
C ALA A 299 -9.01 -16.67 -6.97
N VAL A 300 -8.54 -15.44 -6.95
CA VAL A 300 -7.43 -15.02 -6.09
C VAL A 300 -7.84 -13.85 -5.20
N VAL A 301 -7.53 -13.96 -3.92
CA VAL A 301 -7.62 -12.86 -2.95
C VAL A 301 -6.23 -12.67 -2.36
N GLY A 302 -5.56 -11.60 -2.77
CA GLY A 302 -4.26 -11.21 -2.24
C GLY A 302 -4.42 -10.31 -1.02
N ILE A 303 -3.82 -10.70 0.11
CA ILE A 303 -3.71 -9.85 1.30
C ILE A 303 -2.43 -9.04 1.16
N ASP A 304 -2.56 -7.73 1.16
CA ASP A 304 -1.44 -6.79 1.19
C ASP A 304 -0.83 -6.79 2.60
N SER A 305 0.27 -7.55 2.77
CA SER A 305 0.89 -7.73 4.08
C SER A 305 1.45 -6.43 4.64
N LEU A 306 1.99 -5.53 3.83
CA LEU A 306 2.50 -4.23 4.28
C LEU A 306 1.42 -3.45 5.03
N ARG A 307 0.22 -3.42 4.49
CA ARG A 307 -0.91 -2.72 5.12
C ARG A 307 -1.51 -3.50 6.28
N TYR A 308 -1.69 -4.80 6.09
CA TYR A 308 -2.33 -5.67 7.07
C TYR A 308 -1.51 -5.79 8.36
N PHE A 309 -0.20 -5.99 8.24
CA PHE A 309 0.75 -6.13 9.35
C PHE A 309 1.47 -4.81 9.70
N TRP A 310 0.97 -3.68 9.25
CA TRP A 310 1.51 -2.38 9.67
C TRP A 310 1.41 -2.16 11.18
N SER A 311 0.43 -2.77 11.82
CA SER A 311 0.35 -2.94 13.28
C SER A 311 0.39 -4.42 13.62
N GLU A 312 0.96 -4.74 14.79
CA GLU A 312 1.09 -6.12 15.26
C GLU A 312 -0.26 -6.88 15.24
N ARG A 313 -0.25 -8.11 14.75
CA ARG A 313 -1.40 -9.01 14.66
C ARG A 313 -1.16 -10.29 15.44
N ASP A 314 -2.17 -10.74 16.18
CA ASP A 314 -2.13 -12.05 16.83
C ASP A 314 -2.48 -13.17 15.83
N PRO A 315 -1.77 -14.33 15.84
CA PRO A 315 -2.05 -15.43 14.93
C PRO A 315 -3.50 -15.93 14.93
N LYS A 316 -4.22 -15.85 16.07
CA LYS A 316 -5.64 -16.21 16.13
C LYS A 316 -6.51 -15.20 15.38
N GLN A 317 -6.16 -13.91 15.49
CA GLN A 317 -6.86 -12.87 14.73
C GLN A 317 -6.64 -13.07 13.24
N ILE A 318 -5.39 -13.32 12.82
CA ILE A 318 -5.07 -13.59 11.41
C ILE A 318 -5.86 -14.79 10.88
N ALA A 319 -5.95 -15.87 11.67
CA ALA A 319 -6.74 -17.04 11.30
C ALA A 319 -8.23 -16.71 11.13
N ALA A 320 -8.82 -15.94 12.05
CA ALA A 320 -10.21 -15.50 11.94
C ALA A 320 -10.45 -14.62 10.71
N ASP A 321 -9.52 -13.72 10.39
CA ASP A 321 -9.60 -12.85 9.23
C ASP A 321 -9.48 -13.65 7.91
N VAL A 322 -8.56 -14.62 7.84
CA VAL A 322 -8.42 -15.55 6.70
C VAL A 322 -9.70 -16.38 6.53
N GLU A 323 -10.30 -16.86 7.61
CA GLU A 323 -11.58 -17.58 7.54
C GLU A 323 -12.73 -16.71 7.04
N ALA A 324 -12.80 -15.45 7.48
CA ALA A 324 -13.79 -14.49 6.99
C ALA A 324 -13.64 -14.24 5.48
N ILE A 325 -12.40 -14.06 5.01
CA ILE A 325 -12.07 -13.89 3.59
C ILE A 325 -12.48 -15.16 2.81
N LEU A 326 -12.09 -16.34 3.26
CA LEU A 326 -12.44 -17.61 2.60
C LEU A 326 -13.96 -17.83 2.56
N ALA A 327 -14.67 -17.49 3.64
CA ALA A 327 -16.12 -17.62 3.70
C ALA A 327 -16.84 -16.63 2.78
N HIS A 328 -16.38 -15.37 2.72
CA HIS A 328 -16.96 -14.35 1.87
C HIS A 328 -16.74 -14.69 0.39
N TYR A 329 -15.50 -14.81 -0.03
CA TYR A 329 -15.15 -15.04 -1.42
C TYR A 329 -15.42 -16.46 -1.91
N GLY A 330 -15.42 -17.44 -1.02
CA GLY A 330 -15.87 -18.80 -1.34
C GLY A 330 -17.33 -18.84 -1.76
N ARG A 331 -18.20 -18.05 -1.11
CA ARG A 331 -19.60 -17.87 -1.53
C ARG A 331 -19.70 -17.07 -2.82
N GLU A 332 -18.97 -15.97 -2.93
CA GLU A 332 -18.98 -15.11 -4.12
C GLU A 332 -18.58 -15.89 -5.38
N PHE A 333 -17.52 -16.68 -5.30
CA PHE A 333 -17.01 -17.47 -6.43
C PHE A 333 -17.58 -18.88 -6.56
N GLY A 334 -18.51 -19.27 -5.66
CA GLY A 334 -19.18 -20.58 -5.72
C GLY A 334 -18.24 -21.77 -5.51
N THR A 335 -17.13 -21.62 -4.76
CA THR A 335 -16.15 -22.68 -4.53
C THR A 335 -15.89 -22.94 -3.05
N THR A 336 -15.63 -24.21 -2.73
CA THR A 336 -15.24 -24.67 -1.38
C THR A 336 -13.83 -25.28 -1.37
N ARG A 337 -13.10 -25.20 -2.49
CA ARG A 337 -11.75 -25.71 -2.65
C ARG A 337 -10.77 -24.56 -2.44
N TYR A 338 -9.96 -24.60 -1.40
CA TYR A 338 -9.13 -23.50 -0.98
C TYR A 338 -7.65 -23.81 -1.06
N ALA A 339 -6.85 -22.81 -1.42
CA ALA A 339 -5.41 -22.79 -1.25
C ALA A 339 -5.00 -21.62 -0.35
N LEU A 340 -4.03 -21.85 0.52
CA LEU A 340 -3.31 -20.82 1.26
C LEU A 340 -1.91 -20.71 0.65
N VAL A 341 -1.53 -19.53 0.22
CA VAL A 341 -0.23 -19.26 -0.37
C VAL A 341 0.41 -18.12 0.42
N GLY A 342 1.67 -18.23 0.75
CA GLY A 342 2.44 -17.15 1.36
C GLY A 342 3.78 -16.99 0.68
N TYR A 343 4.21 -15.76 0.51
CA TYR A 343 5.55 -15.44 0.05
C TYR A 343 6.27 -14.61 1.11
N SER A 344 7.56 -14.97 1.39
CA SER A 344 8.39 -14.23 2.33
C SER A 344 7.67 -14.06 3.68
N PHE A 345 7.45 -12.84 4.15
CA PHE A 345 6.67 -12.55 5.35
C PHE A 345 5.34 -13.31 5.41
N GLY A 346 4.61 -13.38 4.29
CA GLY A 346 3.35 -14.14 4.20
C GLY A 346 3.55 -15.65 4.39
N ALA A 347 4.67 -16.21 3.93
CA ALA A 347 5.02 -17.61 4.17
C ALA A 347 5.36 -17.85 5.64
N ASP A 348 6.06 -16.91 6.28
CA ASP A 348 6.54 -17.04 7.66
C ASP A 348 5.41 -17.06 8.69
N VAL A 349 4.32 -16.35 8.44
CA VAL A 349 3.18 -16.30 9.37
C VAL A 349 2.22 -17.48 9.24
N LEU A 350 2.13 -18.13 8.06
CA LEU A 350 1.19 -19.22 7.81
C LEU A 350 1.35 -20.43 8.75
N PRO A 351 2.57 -20.87 9.15
CA PRO A 351 2.73 -21.95 10.14
C PRO A 351 2.08 -21.66 11.49
N PHE A 352 1.99 -20.41 11.89
CA PHE A 352 1.35 -19.99 13.14
C PHE A 352 -0.15 -19.74 12.98
N VAL A 353 -0.61 -19.44 11.78
CA VAL A 353 -2.03 -19.25 11.45
C VAL A 353 -2.76 -20.59 11.37
N TRP A 354 -2.14 -21.58 10.71
CA TRP A 354 -2.75 -22.88 10.48
C TRP A 354 -3.34 -23.58 11.71
N PRO A 355 -2.65 -23.67 12.87
CA PRO A 355 -3.22 -24.32 14.06
C PRO A 355 -4.51 -23.68 14.54
N ASN A 356 -4.68 -22.38 14.32
CA ASN A 356 -5.80 -21.58 14.78
C ASN A 356 -7.01 -21.58 13.83
N LEU A 357 -6.89 -22.12 12.61
CA LEU A 357 -8.02 -22.29 11.71
C LEU A 357 -8.97 -23.37 12.23
N SER A 358 -10.28 -23.19 11.98
CA SER A 358 -11.30 -24.18 12.32
C SER A 358 -11.19 -25.44 11.44
N ASN A 359 -11.63 -26.58 11.97
CA ASN A 359 -11.60 -27.84 11.21
C ASN A 359 -12.38 -27.75 9.88
N PRO A 360 -13.59 -27.13 9.80
CA PRO A 360 -14.30 -27.00 8.54
C PRO A 360 -13.53 -26.25 7.47
N VAL A 361 -12.67 -25.28 7.83
CA VAL A 361 -11.79 -24.58 6.89
C VAL A 361 -10.60 -25.47 6.53
N LYS A 362 -9.93 -26.08 7.50
CA LYS A 362 -8.80 -27.01 7.28
C LYS A 362 -9.16 -28.14 6.31
N ASP A 363 -10.38 -28.68 6.41
CA ASP A 363 -10.85 -29.74 5.53
C ASP A 363 -10.99 -29.28 4.07
N ARG A 364 -11.32 -28.02 3.84
CA ARG A 364 -11.46 -27.40 2.51
C ARG A 364 -10.15 -26.90 1.93
N VAL A 365 -9.13 -26.65 2.75
CA VAL A 365 -7.79 -26.30 2.28
C VAL A 365 -7.14 -27.56 1.70
N VAL A 366 -6.92 -27.55 0.38
CA VAL A 366 -6.31 -28.66 -0.35
C VAL A 366 -4.84 -28.44 -0.62
N LEU A 367 -4.37 -27.19 -0.46
CA LEU A 367 -2.98 -26.81 -0.72
C LEU A 367 -2.55 -25.68 0.23
N MET A 368 -1.36 -25.81 0.78
CA MET A 368 -0.58 -24.74 1.38
C MET A 368 0.73 -24.61 0.62
N SER A 369 1.03 -23.42 0.08
CA SER A 369 2.27 -23.15 -0.64
C SER A 369 3.05 -22.06 0.10
N LEU A 370 4.26 -22.39 0.54
CA LEU A 370 5.17 -21.51 1.27
C LEU A 370 6.33 -21.18 0.32
N LEU A 371 6.51 -19.92 -0.03
CA LEU A 371 7.54 -19.47 -0.96
C LEU A 371 8.52 -18.55 -0.21
N GLY A 372 9.81 -18.94 -0.18
CA GLY A 372 10.83 -18.19 0.57
C GLY A 372 10.56 -18.19 2.06
N LEU A 373 10.27 -19.36 2.64
CA LEU A 373 10.04 -19.54 4.08
C LEU A 373 11.34 -19.35 4.84
N SER A 374 11.43 -18.31 5.67
CA SER A 374 12.62 -18.00 6.47
C SER A 374 12.72 -18.85 7.75
N THR A 375 13.64 -18.52 8.64
CA THR A 375 13.85 -19.25 9.90
C THR A 375 13.10 -18.65 11.08
N THR A 376 12.66 -17.39 10.95
CA THR A 376 11.90 -16.65 11.96
C THR A 376 10.70 -15.95 11.35
N ALA A 377 9.68 -15.71 12.16
CA ALA A 377 8.47 -14.97 11.78
C ALA A 377 8.29 -13.76 12.70
N ASP A 378 7.89 -12.64 12.12
CA ASP A 378 7.35 -11.48 12.83
C ASP A 378 5.85 -11.31 12.51
N PHE A 379 5.13 -10.58 13.32
CA PHE A 379 3.69 -10.30 13.16
C PHE A 379 3.40 -8.81 13.05
N GLU A 380 4.46 -8.03 12.85
CA GLU A 380 4.45 -6.60 12.59
C GLU A 380 5.57 -6.26 11.60
N ILE A 381 5.26 -5.59 10.52
CA ILE A 381 6.29 -5.13 9.59
C ILE A 381 7.01 -3.92 10.20
N THR A 382 8.31 -4.07 10.45
CA THR A 382 9.17 -3.03 11.02
C THR A 382 10.26 -2.61 10.05
N ILE A 383 10.78 -1.37 10.18
CA ILE A 383 11.89 -0.89 9.32
C ILE A 383 13.15 -1.75 9.52
N GLY A 384 13.40 -2.22 10.74
CA GLY A 384 14.56 -3.08 11.04
C GLY A 384 14.47 -4.46 10.38
N GLY A 385 13.28 -5.05 10.30
CA GLY A 385 13.03 -6.31 9.61
C GLY A 385 13.27 -6.21 8.11
N PHE A 386 12.87 -5.10 7.51
CA PHE A 386 13.08 -4.81 6.09
C PHE A 386 14.57 -4.69 5.68
N LEU A 387 15.42 -4.27 6.62
CA LEU A 387 16.89 -4.20 6.43
C LEU A 387 17.61 -5.50 6.83
N GLY A 388 16.89 -6.61 7.04
CA GLY A 388 17.46 -7.89 7.45
C GLY A 388 17.93 -7.93 8.92
N GLY A 389 17.51 -6.98 9.75
CA GLY A 389 17.79 -6.95 11.17
C GLY A 389 16.82 -7.83 11.95
N ALA A 390 17.34 -8.74 12.81
CA ALA A 390 16.50 -9.52 13.72
C ALA A 390 15.72 -8.59 14.67
N SER A 391 14.41 -8.80 14.76
CA SER A 391 13.54 -8.13 15.72
C SER A 391 13.61 -8.86 17.07
N ALA A 392 13.50 -8.14 18.18
CA ALA A 392 13.35 -8.74 19.50
C ALA A 392 12.03 -9.55 19.65
N LYS A 393 11.12 -9.43 18.66
CA LYS A 393 9.84 -10.13 18.62
C LYS A 393 9.84 -11.35 17.70
N ASP A 394 10.94 -11.60 16.97
CA ASP A 394 11.07 -12.72 16.03
C ASP A 394 10.79 -14.05 16.74
N ARG A 395 9.90 -14.84 16.15
CA ARG A 395 9.55 -16.18 16.65
C ARG A 395 10.18 -17.25 15.75
N PRO A 396 10.96 -18.19 16.27
CA PRO A 396 11.46 -19.31 15.48
C PRO A 396 10.32 -20.08 14.80
N ILE A 397 10.44 -20.35 13.51
CA ILE A 397 9.42 -21.04 12.71
C ILE A 397 9.43 -22.56 12.95
N ALA A 398 10.60 -23.16 13.16
CA ALA A 398 10.76 -24.62 13.28
C ALA A 398 9.75 -25.29 14.25
N PRO A 399 9.47 -24.74 15.45
CA PRO A 399 8.48 -25.35 16.35
C PRO A 399 7.03 -25.34 15.79
N ALA A 400 6.70 -24.42 14.89
CA ALA A 400 5.36 -24.32 14.30
C ALA A 400 5.16 -25.28 13.11
N LEU A 401 6.24 -25.76 12.49
CA LEU A 401 6.17 -26.63 11.31
C LEU A 401 5.53 -27.98 11.61
N GLY A 402 5.72 -28.52 12.81
CA GLY A 402 5.15 -29.81 13.21
C GLY A 402 3.62 -29.87 13.18
N GLY A 403 2.94 -28.73 13.16
CA GLY A 403 1.49 -28.62 13.06
C GLY A 403 0.93 -28.53 11.64
N LEU A 404 1.79 -28.44 10.63
CA LEU A 404 1.39 -28.25 9.24
C LEU A 404 0.82 -29.51 8.59
N PRO A 405 -0.09 -29.39 7.62
CA PRO A 405 -0.61 -30.52 6.84
C PRO A 405 0.39 -30.91 5.74
N LEU A 406 1.52 -31.51 6.10
CA LEU A 406 2.67 -31.72 5.22
C LEU A 406 2.31 -32.38 3.88
N ALA A 407 1.38 -33.34 3.87
CA ALA A 407 0.88 -33.97 2.65
C ALA A 407 0.17 -33.02 1.67
N LYS A 408 -0.27 -31.84 2.16
CA LYS A 408 -0.90 -30.76 1.37
C LYS A 408 0.02 -29.55 1.23
N THR A 409 1.27 -29.63 1.70
CA THR A 409 2.19 -28.49 1.75
C THR A 409 3.27 -28.58 0.66
N GLN A 410 3.46 -27.49 -0.06
CA GLN A 410 4.62 -27.22 -0.91
C GLN A 410 5.50 -26.16 -0.25
N CYS A 411 6.82 -26.30 -0.33
CA CYS A 411 7.78 -25.31 0.15
C CYS A 411 8.79 -25.02 -0.95
N PHE A 412 8.76 -23.78 -1.46
CA PHE A 412 9.68 -23.29 -2.47
C PHE A 412 10.81 -22.51 -1.79
N TYR A 413 12.05 -22.77 -2.18
CA TYR A 413 13.22 -22.08 -1.64
C TYR A 413 14.30 -21.90 -2.69
N GLY A 414 15.11 -20.86 -2.53
CA GLY A 414 16.26 -20.60 -3.37
C GLY A 414 17.46 -21.50 -3.00
N SER A 415 18.25 -21.89 -4.00
CA SER A 415 19.49 -22.65 -3.76
C SER A 415 20.46 -21.90 -2.84
N ASP A 416 20.51 -20.57 -2.95
CA ASP A 416 21.39 -19.72 -2.16
C ASP A 416 20.91 -19.67 -0.70
N GLU A 417 19.58 -19.50 -0.46
CA GLU A 417 18.97 -19.56 0.87
C GLU A 417 19.24 -20.89 1.59
N ALA A 418 19.21 -22.00 0.83
CA ALA A 418 19.53 -23.32 1.37
C ALA A 418 21.01 -23.45 1.74
N ALA A 419 21.92 -22.92 0.91
CA ALA A 419 23.36 -22.91 1.17
C ALA A 419 23.71 -22.08 2.41
N ASP A 420 23.05 -20.93 2.59
CA ASP A 420 23.26 -20.00 3.71
C ASP A 420 22.48 -20.40 4.97
N ARG A 421 21.61 -21.42 4.91
CA ARG A 421 20.74 -21.90 6.00
C ARG A 421 19.70 -20.84 6.44
N GLU A 422 19.23 -20.08 5.50
CA GLU A 422 18.23 -19.02 5.73
C GLU A 422 16.79 -19.50 5.53
N THR A 423 16.59 -20.74 5.02
CA THR A 423 15.26 -21.30 4.80
C THR A 423 14.90 -22.40 5.78
N SER A 424 13.65 -22.42 6.25
CA SER A 424 13.06 -23.51 7.02
C SER A 424 12.46 -24.62 6.15
N CYS A 425 12.42 -24.48 4.81
CA CYS A 425 11.93 -25.55 3.92
C CYS A 425 12.75 -26.84 4.05
N THR A 426 14.05 -26.71 4.34
CA THR A 426 14.97 -27.86 4.51
C THR A 426 15.00 -28.42 5.93
N ALA A 427 14.20 -27.90 6.86
CA ALA A 427 14.15 -28.36 8.24
C ALA A 427 13.60 -29.80 8.32
N PRO A 428 14.07 -30.61 9.29
CA PRO A 428 13.59 -32.00 9.47
C PRO A 428 12.08 -32.11 9.63
N GLU A 429 11.44 -31.11 10.22
CA GLU A 429 9.99 -31.00 10.46
C GLU A 429 9.20 -30.93 9.15
N MET A 430 9.82 -30.52 8.04
CA MET A 430 9.19 -30.46 6.71
C MET A 430 9.20 -31.80 5.96
N LYS A 431 9.71 -32.87 6.58
CA LYS A 431 9.70 -34.20 6.00
C LYS A 431 8.26 -34.67 5.73
N GLY A 432 7.90 -34.80 4.48
CA GLY A 432 6.55 -35.16 4.01
C GLY A 432 5.85 -34.04 3.24
N ALA A 433 6.39 -32.83 3.26
CA ALA A 433 6.02 -31.78 2.34
C ALA A 433 6.70 -31.96 0.98
N GLU A 434 6.17 -31.32 -0.03
CA GLU A 434 6.81 -31.23 -1.35
C GLU A 434 7.81 -30.08 -1.33
N LEU A 435 9.11 -30.42 -1.36
CA LEU A 435 10.20 -29.44 -1.34
C LEU A 435 10.64 -29.12 -2.76
N ILE A 436 10.66 -27.84 -3.13
CA ILE A 436 10.92 -27.36 -4.48
C ILE A 436 12.03 -26.32 -4.43
N GLU A 437 13.24 -26.79 -4.79
CA GLU A 437 14.39 -25.90 -4.94
C GLU A 437 14.35 -25.16 -6.28
N ARG A 438 14.70 -23.89 -6.25
CA ARG A 438 14.85 -23.04 -7.44
C ARG A 438 16.23 -22.38 -7.44
N PRO A 439 16.81 -22.10 -8.62
CA PRO A 439 18.06 -21.34 -8.68
C PRO A 439 17.92 -19.94 -8.08
N GLY A 440 18.97 -19.40 -7.46
CA GLY A 440 19.03 -18.06 -6.91
C GLY A 440 18.66 -17.99 -5.43
N GLY A 441 18.44 -16.75 -4.95
CA GLY A 441 18.09 -16.45 -3.55
C GLY A 441 16.59 -16.29 -3.34
N HIS A 442 16.21 -15.31 -2.52
CA HIS A 442 14.85 -15.08 -2.04
C HIS A 442 13.80 -14.78 -3.15
N HIS A 443 14.23 -14.22 -4.29
CA HIS A 443 13.40 -13.98 -5.47
C HIS A 443 13.49 -15.12 -6.52
N PHE A 444 14.11 -16.23 -6.16
CA PHE A 444 14.32 -17.39 -7.03
C PHE A 444 15.06 -16.98 -8.34
N ASP A 445 14.73 -17.64 -9.45
CA ASP A 445 15.27 -17.36 -10.80
C ASP A 445 14.44 -16.30 -11.58
N GLY A 446 13.51 -15.62 -10.92
CA GLY A 446 12.60 -14.65 -11.55
C GLY A 446 11.52 -15.27 -12.44
N ASN A 447 11.48 -16.60 -12.59
CA ASN A 447 10.45 -17.29 -13.37
C ASN A 447 9.21 -17.60 -12.54
N TYR A 448 8.42 -16.56 -12.27
CA TYR A 448 7.22 -16.64 -11.42
C TYR A 448 6.09 -17.45 -12.06
N ASP A 449 6.04 -17.54 -13.39
CA ASP A 449 5.11 -18.40 -14.12
C ASP A 449 5.34 -19.88 -13.78
N ALA A 450 6.59 -20.31 -13.65
CA ALA A 450 6.92 -21.69 -13.28
C ALA A 450 6.51 -22.01 -11.84
N LEU A 451 6.62 -21.06 -10.91
CA LEU A 451 6.12 -21.21 -9.54
C LEU A 451 4.59 -21.34 -9.52
N ALA A 452 3.89 -20.44 -10.22
CA ALA A 452 2.44 -20.44 -10.32
C ALA A 452 1.91 -21.72 -10.99
N ALA A 453 2.62 -22.23 -12.02
CA ALA A 453 2.27 -23.49 -12.69
C ALA A 453 2.34 -24.68 -11.70
N ARG A 454 3.36 -24.73 -10.87
CA ARG A 454 3.51 -25.81 -9.87
C ARG A 454 2.45 -25.73 -8.78
N ILE A 455 2.08 -24.51 -8.36
CA ILE A 455 0.96 -24.27 -7.44
C ILE A 455 -0.36 -24.77 -8.06
N LEU A 456 -0.63 -24.40 -9.31
CA LEU A 456 -1.85 -24.81 -10.00
C LEU A 456 -1.96 -26.34 -10.18
N GLU A 457 -0.87 -26.98 -10.60
CA GLU A 457 -0.78 -28.44 -10.77
C GLU A 457 -1.20 -29.16 -9.47
N ARG A 458 -0.65 -28.73 -8.34
CA ARG A 458 -0.96 -29.32 -7.04
C ARG A 458 -2.37 -28.95 -6.56
N LEU A 459 -2.82 -27.73 -6.81
CA LEU A 459 -4.15 -27.25 -6.46
C LEU A 459 -5.26 -28.02 -7.20
N THR A 460 -5.06 -28.34 -8.48
CA THR A 460 -6.08 -28.98 -9.31
C THR A 460 -6.00 -30.50 -9.33
N GLY A 461 -4.91 -31.07 -8.83
CA GLY A 461 -4.66 -32.52 -8.88
C GLY A 461 -4.37 -33.04 -10.29
N SER A 462 -3.97 -32.16 -11.20
CA SER A 462 -3.67 -32.50 -12.62
C SER A 462 -2.22 -32.88 -12.87
N GLY A 463 -1.50 -33.31 -11.83
CA GLY A 463 -0.17 -33.89 -11.94
C GLY A 463 -0.27 -35.42 -12.06
N THR A 464 0.00 -35.92 -13.20
CA THR A 464 0.24 -37.36 -13.44
C THR A 464 1.60 -37.72 -13.14
#